data_bba4c85acdf300319a467555695be1cf
#
_entry.id   bba4c85acdf300319a467555695be1cf
#
_cell.length_a   1.000
_cell.length_b   1.000
_cell.length_c   1.000
_cell.angle_alpha   90.00
_cell.angle_beta   90.00
_cell.angle_gamma   90.00
#
_symmetry.space_group_name_H-M   'P 1'
#
loop_
_entity.id
_entity.type
_entity.pdbx_description
1 polymer ?
#
loop_
_entity_poly.entity_id
_entity_poly.type
_entity_poly.pdbx_seq_one_letter_code
_entity_poly.pdbx_strand_id
1 'polypeptide(L)'
;MLAPQQSALADRGEGPAVYMVVAPEASPWYRAALDRISDLTALAVGWNGYDAREIKADMVIDAAAFLAKVAFPGIAPPSITPLADGGVQVEWHRGGLDIEIAFSDDEPGVFIEDRQGSEIELPLTEAVSAIASYWSRLQET
;
A
#
# COMPACT_ATOMS: atom_id res chain seq x y z
N MET A 1 13.53 14.70 -17.30
CA MET A 1 13.46 14.08 -17.29
C MET A 1 13.21 13.12 -17.07
N LEU A 2 12.90 12.65 -16.96
CA LEU A 2 12.68 11.75 -16.62
C LEU A 2 12.71 10.82 -17.25
N ALA A 3 12.68 10.91 -17.67
CA ALA A 3 12.76 10.10 -18.48
C ALA A 3 13.35 8.94 -18.36
N PRO A 4 14.05 8.87 -17.80
CA PRO A 4 14.67 7.76 -17.80
C PRO A 4 13.89 6.67 -17.61
N GLN A 5 13.11 6.95 -17.12
CA GLN A 5 12.49 6.04 -16.74
C GLN A 5 11.97 5.24 -17.69
N GLN A 6 11.57 5.61 -18.51
CA GLN A 6 10.95 4.81 -19.27
C GLN A 6 11.77 4.01 -19.97
N SER A 7 12.71 4.34 -20.10
CA SER A 7 13.46 3.57 -20.85
C SER A 7 13.61 2.29 -20.36
N ALA A 8 13.68 2.22 -19.24
CA ALA A 8 13.96 1.06 -18.70
C ALA A 8 13.01 0.12 -18.98
N LEU A 9 11.97 0.41 -18.95
CA LEU A 9 11.12 -0.55 -18.96
C LEU A 9 10.81 -1.01 -20.15
N ALA A 10 10.72 -0.30 -20.76
CA ALA A 10 10.21 -0.69 -21.77
C ALA A 10 10.73 -1.73 -22.41
N ASP A 11 11.52 -1.79 -22.60
CA ASP A 11 11.98 -2.55 -23.45
C ASP A 11 12.22 -3.75 -23.28
N ARG A 12 12.06 -4.11 -22.69
CA ARG A 12 12.46 -5.15 -22.54
C ARG A 12 11.92 -6.12 -23.23
N GLY A 13 11.01 -6.32 -23.34
CA GLY A 13 10.54 -7.35 -23.98
C GLY A 13 11.01 -8.60 -23.57
N GLU A 14 11.65 -8.73 -22.62
CA GLU A 14 12.08 -9.87 -22.24
C GLU A 14 11.19 -10.58 -21.49
N GLY A 15 10.13 -10.57 -21.47
CA GLY A 15 9.28 -11.37 -20.75
C GLY A 15 8.55 -10.68 -19.73
N PRO A 16 7.72 -11.35 -19.02
CA PRO A 16 6.76 -10.72 -18.14
C PRO A 16 7.36 -10.28 -16.85
N ALA A 17 8.28 -9.50 -16.83
CA ALA A 17 8.81 -8.95 -15.61
C ALA A 17 8.05 -7.72 -15.20
N VAL A 18 7.88 -7.54 -13.91
CA VAL A 18 7.25 -6.35 -13.39
C VAL A 18 8.34 -5.44 -12.86
N TYR A 19 8.41 -4.24 -13.40
CA TYR A 19 9.41 -3.30 -12.95
C TYR A 19 8.74 -2.18 -12.20
N MET A 20 9.27 -1.87 -11.02
CA MET A 20 8.78 -0.75 -10.23
C MET A 20 9.82 0.35 -10.33
N VAL A 21 9.44 1.44 -10.95
CA VAL A 21 10.33 2.58 -11.10
C VAL A 21 9.99 3.59 -10.02
N VAL A 22 10.96 3.87 -9.16
CA VAL A 22 10.75 4.80 -8.07
C VAL A 22 11.25 6.17 -8.53
N ALA A 23 10.35 7.15 -8.55
CA ALA A 23 10.71 8.49 -8.94
C ALA A 23 11.66 9.09 -7.92
N PRO A 24 12.60 9.93 -8.35
CA PRO A 24 13.55 10.52 -7.42
C PRO A 24 12.89 11.30 -6.30
N GLU A 25 11.74 11.89 -6.58
CA GLU A 25 11.05 12.66 -5.58
C GLU A 25 10.11 11.82 -4.73
N ALA A 26 10.06 10.52 -4.90
CA ALA A 26 9.21 9.68 -4.06
C ALA A 26 9.72 9.67 -2.64
N SER A 27 8.83 9.37 -1.71
CA SER A 27 9.21 9.28 -0.32
C SER A 27 10.28 8.22 -0.10
N PRO A 28 11.26 8.49 0.76
CA PRO A 28 12.32 7.49 1.04
C PRO A 28 11.79 6.18 1.60
N TRP A 29 10.62 6.17 2.22
CA TRP A 29 10.09 4.93 2.76
C TRP A 29 9.48 4.00 1.69
N TYR A 30 9.33 4.49 0.46
CA TYR A 30 8.63 3.70 -0.57
C TYR A 30 9.36 2.39 -0.85
N ARG A 31 10.67 2.44 -0.97
CA ARG A 31 11.43 1.22 -1.23
C ARG A 31 11.29 0.22 -0.06
N ALA A 32 11.35 0.70 1.16
CA ALA A 32 11.19 -0.16 2.32
C ALA A 32 9.78 -0.76 2.36
N ALA A 33 8.78 0.00 1.95
CA ALA A 33 7.41 -0.50 1.89
C ALA A 33 7.28 -1.63 0.85
N LEU A 34 7.90 -1.48 -0.31
CA LEU A 34 7.89 -2.53 -1.31
C LEU A 34 8.60 -3.79 -0.81
N ASP A 35 9.70 -3.62 -0.09
CA ASP A 35 10.41 -4.76 0.48
C ASP A 35 9.53 -5.45 1.51
N ARG A 36 8.83 -4.70 2.32
CA ARG A 36 7.92 -5.26 3.31
C ARG A 36 6.81 -6.07 2.65
N ILE A 37 6.21 -5.55 1.58
CA ILE A 37 5.17 -6.28 0.86
C ILE A 37 5.74 -7.55 0.26
N SER A 38 6.94 -7.48 -0.28
CA SER A 38 7.58 -8.65 -0.85
C SER A 38 7.82 -9.73 0.22
N ASP A 39 8.20 -9.32 1.42
CA ASP A 39 8.41 -10.25 2.51
C ASP A 39 7.14 -10.99 2.90
N LEU A 40 5.99 -10.35 2.76
CA LEU A 40 4.73 -11.01 3.11
C LEU A 40 4.44 -12.20 2.22
N THR A 41 4.96 -12.20 1.00
CA THR A 41 4.73 -13.31 0.08
C THR A 41 5.42 -14.60 0.53
N ALA A 42 6.35 -14.49 1.48
CA ALA A 42 7.05 -15.67 2.00
C ALA A 42 6.32 -16.33 3.16
N LEU A 43 5.23 -15.75 3.64
CA LEU A 43 4.49 -16.33 4.74
C LEU A 43 3.78 -17.62 4.29
N ALA A 44 3.92 -18.67 5.07
CA ALA A 44 3.30 -19.94 4.75
C ALA A 44 1.85 -19.98 5.18
N VAL A 45 1.07 -20.87 4.61
CA VAL A 45 -0.29 -21.12 5.06
C VAL A 45 -0.27 -21.37 6.56
N GLY A 46 -1.22 -20.77 7.27
CA GLY A 46 -1.29 -20.90 8.72
C GLY A 46 -0.29 -20.03 9.46
N TRP A 47 0.24 -18.99 8.82
CA TRP A 47 1.26 -18.13 9.42
C TRP A 47 0.80 -17.46 10.72
N ASN A 48 -0.51 -17.34 10.91
CA ASN A 48 -1.04 -16.73 12.15
C ASN A 48 -1.35 -17.78 13.23
N GLY A 49 -0.99 -19.04 13.01
CA GLY A 49 -1.28 -20.10 13.98
C GLY A 49 -2.64 -20.74 13.78
N TYR A 50 -3.40 -20.30 12.78
CA TYR A 50 -4.71 -20.82 12.51
C TYR A 50 -4.84 -21.13 11.02
N ASP A 51 -5.82 -20.54 10.38
CA ASP A 51 -6.16 -20.87 9.00
C ASP A 51 -5.79 -19.75 8.02
N ALA A 52 -4.85 -18.91 8.36
CA ALA A 52 -4.45 -17.85 7.48
C ALA A 52 -3.95 -18.40 6.14
N ARG A 53 -4.35 -17.74 5.06
CA ARG A 53 -3.96 -18.14 3.72
C ARG A 53 -2.66 -17.46 3.32
N GLU A 54 -2.04 -18.00 2.31
CA GLU A 54 -0.88 -17.35 1.72
C GLU A 54 -1.30 -16.00 1.14
N ILE A 55 -0.39 -15.05 1.14
CA ILE A 55 -0.69 -13.73 0.58
C ILE A 55 -0.78 -13.84 -0.93
N LYS A 56 -1.87 -13.34 -1.50
CA LYS A 56 -2.12 -13.47 -2.91
C LYS A 56 -1.34 -12.47 -3.73
N ALA A 57 -0.82 -12.92 -4.87
CA ALA A 57 0.00 -12.06 -5.71
C ALA A 57 -0.76 -10.82 -6.21
N ASP A 58 -2.03 -10.96 -6.54
CA ASP A 58 -2.81 -9.82 -7.01
C ASP A 58 -3.03 -8.78 -5.91
N MET A 59 -3.15 -9.20 -4.64
CA MET A 59 -3.26 -8.27 -3.53
C MET A 59 -1.95 -7.51 -3.34
N VAL A 60 -0.83 -8.19 -3.50
CA VAL A 60 0.48 -7.55 -3.42
C VAL A 60 0.64 -6.52 -4.53
N ILE A 61 0.25 -6.86 -5.75
CA ILE A 61 0.36 -5.95 -6.88
C ILE A 61 -0.53 -4.72 -6.66
N ASP A 62 -1.74 -4.92 -6.20
CA ASP A 62 -2.67 -3.82 -5.99
C ASP A 62 -2.17 -2.88 -4.88
N ALA A 63 -1.66 -3.45 -3.79
CA ALA A 63 -1.13 -2.64 -2.70
C ALA A 63 0.11 -1.87 -3.16
N ALA A 64 1.00 -2.50 -3.91
CA ALA A 64 2.20 -1.82 -4.42
C ALA A 64 1.82 -0.68 -5.37
N ALA A 65 0.84 -0.91 -6.24
CA ALA A 65 0.38 0.13 -7.17
C ALA A 65 -0.24 1.32 -6.42
N PHE A 66 -1.00 1.03 -5.37
CA PHE A 66 -1.56 2.08 -4.52
C PHE A 66 -0.43 2.89 -3.87
N LEU A 67 0.55 2.23 -3.29
CA LEU A 67 1.65 2.92 -2.62
C LEU A 67 2.44 3.80 -3.58
N ALA A 68 2.60 3.36 -4.82
CA ALA A 68 3.29 4.17 -5.83
C ALA A 68 2.57 5.50 -6.06
N LYS A 69 1.25 5.53 -5.89
CA LYS A 69 0.48 6.73 -6.14
C LYS A 69 0.42 7.66 -4.95
N VAL A 70 0.73 7.18 -3.74
CA VAL A 70 0.61 7.99 -2.54
C VAL A 70 1.93 8.23 -1.82
N ALA A 71 3.04 7.75 -2.36
CA ALA A 71 4.34 7.91 -1.71
C ALA A 71 4.94 9.28 -2.04
N PHE A 72 4.21 10.35 -1.71
CA PHE A 72 4.69 11.69 -1.93
C PHE A 72 5.70 12.08 -0.89
N PRO A 73 6.62 13.01 -1.21
CA PRO A 73 7.54 13.54 -0.20
C PRO A 73 6.77 14.16 0.96
N GLY A 74 7.21 13.87 2.16
CA GLY A 74 6.61 14.43 3.37
C GLY A 74 5.50 13.63 3.99
N ILE A 75 4.91 12.68 3.26
CA ILE A 75 3.89 11.86 3.88
C ILE A 75 4.57 10.79 4.74
N ALA A 76 3.98 10.49 5.88
CA ALA A 76 4.57 9.53 6.80
C ALA A 76 4.47 8.10 6.25
N PRO A 77 5.37 7.22 6.63
CA PRO A 77 5.28 5.84 6.17
C PRO A 77 4.09 5.12 6.78
N PRO A 78 3.40 4.31 6.01
CA PRO A 78 2.33 3.48 6.56
C PRO A 78 2.88 2.21 7.19
N SER A 79 2.07 1.53 7.99
CA SER A 79 2.34 0.17 8.40
C SER A 79 1.70 -0.76 7.38
N ILE A 80 2.33 -1.89 7.12
CA ILE A 80 1.83 -2.86 6.15
C ILE A 80 1.76 -4.21 6.83
N THR A 81 0.58 -4.80 6.86
CA THR A 81 0.35 -6.05 7.56
C THR A 81 -0.37 -7.05 6.69
N PRO A 82 -0.15 -8.35 6.91
CA PRO A 82 -0.88 -9.37 6.16
C PRO A 82 -2.27 -9.58 6.75
N LEU A 83 -3.20 -9.99 5.89
CA LEU A 83 -4.55 -10.33 6.32
C LEU A 83 -4.74 -11.84 6.17
N ALA A 84 -5.54 -12.43 7.07
CA ALA A 84 -5.71 -13.87 7.11
C ALA A 84 -6.35 -14.45 5.85
N ASP A 85 -7.08 -13.64 5.09
CA ASP A 85 -7.69 -14.10 3.86
C ASP A 85 -6.73 -14.07 2.66
N GLY A 86 -5.47 -13.74 2.89
CA GLY A 86 -4.50 -13.63 1.80
C GLY A 86 -4.32 -12.21 1.29
N GLY A 87 -4.93 -11.25 1.95
CA GLY A 87 -4.84 -9.85 1.56
C GLY A 87 -3.71 -9.11 2.26
N VAL A 88 -3.66 -7.82 1.98
CA VAL A 88 -2.65 -6.92 2.54
C VAL A 88 -3.37 -5.68 3.06
N GLN A 89 -2.98 -5.21 4.24
CA GLN A 89 -3.55 -3.99 4.79
C GLN A 89 -2.47 -2.92 4.92
N VAL A 90 -2.81 -1.71 4.49
CA VAL A 90 -1.92 -0.55 4.59
C VAL A 90 -2.59 0.43 5.53
N GLU A 91 -1.88 0.91 6.55
CA GLU A 91 -2.49 1.73 7.60
C GLU A 91 -1.66 2.92 7.97
N TRP A 92 -2.34 3.99 8.31
CA TRP A 92 -1.72 5.16 8.92
C TRP A 92 -2.47 5.46 10.22
N HIS A 93 -1.71 5.69 11.30
CA HIS A 93 -2.27 6.08 12.59
C HIS A 93 -1.53 7.31 13.08
N ARG A 94 -2.03 8.49 12.73
CA ARG A 94 -1.38 9.71 13.17
C ARG A 94 -2.31 10.92 13.03
N GLY A 95 -2.01 11.97 13.75
CA GLY A 95 -2.81 13.19 13.67
C GLY A 95 -4.22 13.01 14.17
N GLY A 96 -4.44 12.03 15.06
CA GLY A 96 -5.79 11.73 15.55
C GLY A 96 -6.63 11.00 14.53
N LEU A 97 -5.99 10.39 13.54
CA LEU A 97 -6.68 9.77 12.42
C LEU A 97 -6.17 8.36 12.25
N ASP A 98 -7.09 7.43 12.06
CA ASP A 98 -6.76 6.04 11.73
C ASP A 98 -7.31 5.77 10.35
N ILE A 99 -6.44 5.38 9.43
CA ILE A 99 -6.83 5.01 8.08
C ILE A 99 -6.35 3.59 7.82
N GLU A 100 -7.26 2.70 7.45
CA GLU A 100 -6.93 1.33 7.11
C GLU A 100 -7.40 1.06 5.70
N ILE A 101 -6.52 0.59 4.84
CA ILE A 101 -6.87 0.26 3.48
C ILE A 101 -6.63 -1.22 3.29
N ALA A 102 -7.70 -1.96 3.06
CA ALA A 102 -7.65 -3.41 2.97
C ALA A 102 -7.73 -3.87 1.52
N PHE A 103 -6.63 -4.42 1.05
CA PHE A 103 -6.59 -5.11 -0.24
C PHE A 103 -6.93 -6.56 0.06
N SER A 104 -8.21 -6.88 -0.02
CA SER A 104 -8.76 -8.10 0.52
C SER A 104 -9.88 -8.58 -0.38
N ASP A 105 -10.09 -9.89 -0.46
CA ASP A 105 -11.24 -10.42 -1.18
C ASP A 105 -12.47 -10.41 -0.29
N ASP A 106 -12.29 -10.64 0.99
CA ASP A 106 -13.43 -10.76 1.90
C ASP A 106 -14.01 -9.40 2.30
N GLU A 107 -13.14 -8.48 2.67
CA GLU A 107 -13.60 -7.17 3.11
C GLU A 107 -12.72 -6.06 2.57
N PRO A 108 -12.73 -5.82 1.25
CA PRO A 108 -11.93 -4.74 0.71
C PRO A 108 -12.54 -3.39 1.07
N GLY A 109 -11.70 -2.39 1.23
CA GLY A 109 -12.22 -1.05 1.43
C GLY A 109 -11.25 -0.13 2.14
N VAL A 110 -11.74 1.08 2.36
CA VAL A 110 -11.02 2.13 3.07
C VAL A 110 -11.84 2.45 4.32
N PHE A 111 -11.21 2.35 5.48
CA PHE A 111 -11.87 2.57 6.75
C PHE A 111 -11.15 3.71 7.46
N ILE A 112 -11.87 4.78 7.75
CA ILE A 112 -11.29 5.99 8.33
C ILE A 112 -12.04 6.34 9.60
N GLU A 113 -11.30 6.51 10.68
CA GLU A 113 -11.88 6.90 11.94
C GLU A 113 -11.07 8.06 12.50
N ASP A 114 -11.72 9.12 12.95
CA ASP A 114 -10.99 10.20 13.57
C ASP A 114 -11.27 10.24 15.07
N ARG A 115 -10.50 11.07 15.78
CA ARG A 115 -10.56 11.10 17.23
C ARG A 115 -11.89 11.59 17.76
N GLN A 116 -12.66 12.30 16.96
CA GLN A 116 -13.97 12.73 17.36
C GLN A 116 -15.03 11.63 17.18
N GLY A 117 -14.62 10.46 16.72
CA GLY A 117 -15.54 9.35 16.57
C GLY A 117 -16.24 9.26 15.24
N SER A 118 -15.89 10.09 14.28
CA SER A 118 -16.44 9.97 12.93
C SER A 118 -15.84 8.75 12.25
N GLU A 119 -16.68 7.95 11.64
CA GLU A 119 -16.24 6.76 10.90
C GLU A 119 -16.74 6.86 9.48
N ILE A 120 -15.86 6.61 8.53
CA ILE A 120 -16.18 6.65 7.12
C ILE A 120 -15.69 5.36 6.49
N GLU A 121 -16.53 4.78 5.63
CA GLU A 121 -16.16 3.60 4.91
C GLU A 121 -16.29 3.91 3.44
N LEU A 122 -15.27 3.65 2.65
CA LEU A 122 -15.25 3.95 1.23
C LEU A 122 -14.84 2.72 0.44
N PRO A 123 -15.27 2.61 -0.81
CA PRO A 123 -14.78 1.51 -1.63
C PRO A 123 -13.29 1.64 -1.89
N LEU A 124 -12.64 0.54 -2.14
CA LEU A 124 -11.19 0.51 -2.36
C LEU A 124 -10.75 1.42 -3.50
N THR A 125 -11.61 1.63 -4.50
CA THR A 125 -11.30 2.51 -5.61
C THR A 125 -11.10 3.96 -5.18
N GLU A 126 -11.55 4.32 -3.97
CA GLU A 126 -11.39 5.68 -3.45
C GLU A 126 -10.13 5.83 -2.59
N ALA A 127 -9.29 4.81 -2.51
CA ALA A 127 -8.15 4.84 -1.58
C ALA A 127 -7.19 5.99 -1.87
N VAL A 128 -6.82 6.20 -3.13
CA VAL A 128 -5.88 7.27 -3.47
C VAL A 128 -6.49 8.63 -3.14
N SER A 129 -7.77 8.84 -3.49
CA SER A 129 -8.45 10.09 -3.17
C SER A 129 -8.54 10.33 -1.69
N ALA A 130 -8.76 9.27 -0.91
CA ALA A 130 -8.84 9.39 0.53
C ALA A 130 -7.51 9.89 1.11
N ILE A 131 -6.39 9.32 0.69
CA ILE A 131 -5.09 9.77 1.18
C ILE A 131 -4.84 11.21 0.76
N ALA A 132 -5.22 11.59 -0.45
CA ALA A 132 -5.07 12.97 -0.90
C ALA A 132 -5.90 13.92 -0.04
N SER A 133 -7.11 13.52 0.36
CA SER A 133 -7.97 14.35 1.18
C SER A 133 -7.42 14.58 2.57
N TYR A 134 -6.69 13.61 3.11
CA TYR A 134 -6.14 13.73 4.46
C TYR A 134 -4.64 14.04 4.45
N TRP A 135 -4.12 14.48 3.32
CA TRP A 135 -2.69 14.73 3.13
C TRP A 135 -2.04 15.49 4.27
N SER A 136 -2.64 16.61 4.69
CA SER A 136 -2.01 17.45 5.70
C SER A 136 -1.92 16.76 7.06
N ARG A 137 -2.82 15.85 7.35
CA ARG A 137 -2.82 15.13 8.62
C ARG A 137 -1.89 13.92 8.61
N LEU A 138 -1.40 13.53 7.45
CA LEU A 138 -0.50 12.41 7.30
C LEU A 138 0.95 12.83 7.13
N GLN A 139 1.22 14.14 7.21
CA GLN A 139 2.58 14.62 7.04
C GLN A 139 3.49 14.16 8.17
N GLU A 140 4.73 13.90 7.81
CA GLU A 140 5.76 13.62 8.78
C GLU A 140 6.13 14.91 9.46
N THR A 141 6.29 14.94 10.76
CA THR A 141 6.63 16.18 11.47
C THR A 141 8.08 16.22 11.85
#